data_7c690e97c19671b5f48130397e38980c
#
_entry.id   7c690e97c19671b5f48130397e38980c
#
_cell.length_a   1.000
_cell.length_b   1.000
_cell.length_c   1.000
_cell.angle_alpha   90.00
_cell.angle_beta   90.00
_cell.angle_gamma   90.00
#
_symmetry.space_group_name_H-M   'P 1'
#
loop_
_entity.id
_entity.type
_entity.pdbx_description
1 polymer ?
#
loop_
_entity_poly.entity_id
_entity_poly.type
_entity_poly.pdbx_seq_one_letter_code
_entity_poly.pdbx_strand_id
1 'polypeptide(L)'
;KYSFSNNYFGYYGTDHQYKYSIEGKAFAEYAHKFGVHDIDIMAGAEQSHYHRTGYNYGTGTDEYLKANNPLYETTEGKWNYEHDPVSKDDEMWRTHNSLVSYFGRLNYNLLDRYLFTATFRADGSSRFRKGKKWGYFPAAAFAWKINNEPFLKDAKWLDELKLRLGWG
;
A
#
# COMPACT_ATOMS: atom_id res chain seq x y z
N LYS A 1 -20.46 40.03 33.08
CA LYS A 1 -19.68 40.77 32.04
C LYS A 1 -18.67 39.81 31.49
N TYR A 2 -19.01 39.09 30.44
CA TYR A 2 -18.05 38.26 29.73
C TYR A 2 -17.28 39.16 28.78
N SER A 3 -16.02 39.41 29.09
CA SER A 3 -15.09 40.06 28.19
C SER A 3 -14.70 38.98 27.17
N PHE A 4 -15.32 38.99 26.03
CA PHE A 4 -14.76 38.24 24.88
C PHE A 4 -13.53 39.06 24.45
N SER A 5 -12.37 38.48 24.67
CA SER A 5 -11.14 38.95 24.09
C SER A 5 -11.32 38.86 22.55
N ASN A 6 -11.01 39.95 21.86
CA ASN A 6 -11.12 40.08 20.39
C ASN A 6 -10.16 39.23 19.62
N ASN A 7 -9.75 38.09 20.14
CA ASN A 7 -8.80 37.17 19.50
C ASN A 7 -9.46 35.85 19.07
N TYR A 8 -10.75 35.85 18.77
CA TYR A 8 -11.36 34.73 18.10
C TYR A 8 -11.06 34.82 16.59
N PHE A 9 -9.93 34.31 16.23
CA PHE A 9 -9.63 34.00 14.83
C PHE A 9 -10.43 32.74 14.46
N GLY A 10 -11.61 32.93 13.87
CA GLY A 10 -12.26 31.81 13.22
C GLY A 10 -11.51 31.47 11.97
N TYR A 11 -11.15 30.22 11.82
CA TYR A 11 -10.58 29.67 10.59
C TYR A 11 -11.66 28.88 9.87
N TYR A 12 -11.88 29.18 8.60
CA TYR A 12 -12.65 28.38 7.70
C TYR A 12 -11.73 27.89 6.59
N GLY A 13 -11.68 26.58 6.39
CA GLY A 13 -10.87 25.98 5.37
C GLY A 13 -11.65 24.93 4.60
N THR A 14 -11.39 24.86 3.31
CA THR A 14 -11.89 23.82 2.43
C THR A 14 -10.71 23.04 1.87
N ASP A 15 -10.72 21.73 2.07
CA ASP A 15 -9.74 20.81 1.48
C ASP A 15 -10.41 20.04 0.34
N HIS A 16 -9.92 20.27 -0.86
CA HIS A 16 -10.33 19.50 -2.03
C HIS A 16 -9.23 18.54 -2.41
N GLN A 17 -9.56 17.25 -2.40
CA GLN A 17 -8.61 16.20 -2.74
C GLN A 17 -9.14 15.33 -3.87
N TYR A 18 -8.29 15.11 -4.84
CA TYR A 18 -8.51 14.13 -5.89
C TYR A 18 -7.46 13.02 -5.78
N LYS A 19 -7.91 11.78 -5.67
CA LYS A 19 -7.05 10.61 -5.51
C LYS A 19 -7.48 9.55 -6.51
N TYR A 20 -6.50 8.94 -7.17
CA TYR A 20 -6.73 7.71 -7.91
C TYR A 20 -5.53 6.77 -7.79
N SER A 21 -5.82 5.49 -7.88
CA SER A 21 -4.83 4.42 -7.96
C SER A 21 -5.14 3.57 -9.18
N ILE A 22 -4.11 3.25 -9.93
CA ILE A 22 -4.19 2.32 -11.04
C ILE A 22 -3.23 1.18 -10.73
N GLU A 23 -3.75 -0.04 -10.73
CA GLU A 23 -2.98 -1.25 -10.45
C GLU A 23 -3.14 -2.23 -11.62
N GLY A 24 -2.03 -2.79 -12.04
CA GLY A 24 -1.99 -3.83 -13.05
C GLY A 24 -1.10 -4.96 -12.56
N LYS A 25 -1.56 -6.20 -12.72
CA LYS A 25 -0.82 -7.41 -12.39
C LYS A 25 -0.95 -8.41 -13.49
N ALA A 26 0.17 -9.01 -13.88
CA ALA A 26 0.23 -10.12 -14.82
C ALA A 26 1.14 -11.20 -14.25
N PHE A 27 0.73 -12.45 -14.38
CA PHE A 27 1.56 -13.59 -13.99
C PHE A 27 1.26 -14.79 -14.88
N ALA A 28 2.22 -15.66 -14.97
CA ALA A 28 2.10 -16.98 -15.61
C ALA A 28 2.44 -18.06 -14.59
N GLU A 29 1.75 -19.16 -14.65
CA GLU A 29 1.95 -20.32 -13.81
C GLU A 29 2.08 -21.58 -14.67
N TYR A 30 3.02 -22.41 -14.33
CA TYR A 30 3.23 -23.71 -14.95
C TYR A 30 3.35 -24.77 -13.87
N ALA A 31 2.44 -25.73 -13.89
CA ALA A 31 2.45 -26.87 -12.99
C ALA A 31 2.52 -28.16 -13.80
N HIS A 32 3.43 -29.04 -13.44
CA HIS A 32 3.60 -30.33 -14.11
C HIS A 32 4.10 -31.38 -13.14
N LYS A 33 3.49 -32.57 -13.25
CA LYS A 33 3.88 -33.76 -12.50
C LYS A 33 4.39 -34.83 -13.45
N PHE A 34 5.61 -35.27 -13.21
CA PHE A 34 6.25 -36.34 -14.00
C PHE A 34 6.92 -37.35 -13.07
N GLY A 35 6.36 -38.53 -13.04
CA GLY A 35 6.82 -39.59 -12.13
C GLY A 35 6.72 -39.18 -10.68
N VAL A 36 7.86 -39.11 -10.00
CA VAL A 36 7.98 -38.73 -8.56
C VAL A 36 8.20 -37.26 -8.35
N HIS A 37 8.25 -36.47 -9.40
CA HIS A 37 8.52 -35.03 -9.40
C HIS A 37 7.24 -34.27 -9.64
N ASP A 38 6.97 -33.29 -8.81
CA ASP A 38 5.86 -32.37 -8.96
C ASP A 38 6.39 -30.94 -8.82
N ILE A 39 6.25 -30.16 -9.89
CA ILE A 39 6.82 -28.82 -10.03
C ILE A 39 5.69 -27.84 -10.30
N ASP A 40 5.71 -26.74 -9.57
CA ASP A 40 4.85 -25.59 -9.78
C ASP A 40 5.73 -24.33 -9.77
N ILE A 41 5.73 -23.61 -10.87
CA ILE A 41 6.51 -22.38 -11.06
C ILE A 41 5.54 -21.26 -11.42
N MET A 42 5.65 -20.15 -10.71
CA MET A 42 4.91 -18.93 -11.00
C MET A 42 5.89 -17.77 -11.13
N ALA A 43 5.70 -16.94 -12.13
CA ALA A 43 6.43 -15.69 -12.29
C ALA A 43 5.48 -14.58 -12.74
N GLY A 44 5.70 -13.37 -12.28
CA GLY A 44 4.83 -12.27 -12.64
C GLY A 44 5.43 -10.90 -12.33
N ALA A 45 4.69 -9.90 -12.76
CA ALA A 45 4.98 -8.50 -12.52
C ALA A 45 3.71 -7.77 -12.07
N GLU A 46 3.90 -6.77 -11.26
CA GLU A 46 2.84 -5.90 -10.75
C GLU A 46 3.32 -4.47 -10.84
N GLN A 47 2.42 -3.59 -11.23
CA GLN A 47 2.68 -2.15 -11.24
C GLN A 47 1.50 -1.45 -10.57
N SER A 48 1.80 -0.55 -9.65
CA SER A 48 0.82 0.36 -9.10
C SER A 48 1.27 1.80 -9.29
N HIS A 49 0.30 2.65 -9.62
CA HIS A 49 0.50 4.09 -9.72
C HIS A 49 -0.54 4.78 -8.87
N TYR A 50 -0.07 5.59 -7.94
CA TYR A 50 -0.89 6.38 -7.06
C TYR A 50 -0.69 7.86 -7.34
N HIS A 51 -1.78 8.57 -7.54
CA HIS A 51 -1.80 10.00 -7.71
C HIS A 51 -2.74 10.65 -6.70
N ARG A 52 -2.27 11.69 -6.08
CA ARG A 52 -3.04 12.52 -5.17
C ARG A 52 -2.71 13.97 -5.46
N THR A 53 -3.73 14.76 -5.72
CA THR A 53 -3.62 16.21 -5.83
C THR A 53 -4.70 16.84 -4.98
N GLY A 54 -4.44 18.00 -4.49
CA GLY A 54 -5.41 18.75 -3.73
C GLY A 54 -4.97 20.19 -3.57
N TYR A 55 -5.88 20.98 -3.12
CA TYR A 55 -5.61 22.33 -2.67
C TYR A 55 -6.38 22.57 -1.38
N ASN A 56 -5.72 23.26 -0.49
CA ASN A 56 -6.31 23.78 0.73
C ASN A 56 -6.60 25.24 0.48
N TYR A 57 -7.81 25.61 0.72
CA TYR A 57 -8.20 27.00 0.73
C TYR A 57 -8.69 27.35 2.13
N GLY A 58 -8.10 28.33 2.74
CA GLY A 58 -8.49 28.75 4.07
C GLY A 58 -8.38 30.26 4.23
N THR A 59 -9.31 30.81 4.93
CA THR A 59 -9.24 32.20 5.37
C THR A 59 -9.46 32.26 6.88
N GLY A 60 -8.58 32.96 7.54
CA GLY A 60 -8.57 33.10 8.99
C GLY A 60 -9.01 34.48 9.46
N THR A 61 -9.81 35.20 8.70
CA THR A 61 -10.28 36.51 9.11
C THR A 61 -11.65 36.46 9.76
N ASP A 62 -11.82 37.23 10.79
CA ASP A 62 -13.11 37.46 11.46
C ASP A 62 -14.16 37.97 10.46
N GLU A 63 -13.74 38.68 9.44
CA GLU A 63 -14.57 39.20 8.35
C GLU A 63 -15.20 38.09 7.51
N TYR A 64 -14.47 37.00 7.24
CA TYR A 64 -15.01 35.88 6.52
C TYR A 64 -16.11 35.15 7.29
N LEU A 65 -15.94 34.97 8.59
CA LEU A 65 -16.96 34.37 9.45
C LEU A 65 -18.21 35.23 9.51
N LYS A 66 -18.06 36.52 9.56
CA LYS A 66 -19.17 37.48 9.51
C LYS A 66 -19.89 37.38 8.16
N ALA A 67 -19.16 37.30 7.07
CA ALA A 67 -19.71 37.24 5.73
C ALA A 67 -20.46 35.91 5.46
N ASN A 68 -20.03 34.80 6.05
CA ASN A 68 -20.62 33.47 5.80
C ASN A 68 -21.57 32.97 6.90
N ASN A 69 -21.74 33.71 7.96
CA ASN A 69 -22.70 33.37 8.98
C ASN A 69 -24.04 34.08 8.70
N PRO A 70 -25.13 33.35 8.40
CA PRO A 70 -26.43 33.96 8.15
C PRO A 70 -27.01 34.73 9.36
N LEU A 71 -26.44 34.51 10.52
CA LEU A 71 -26.78 35.32 11.76
C LEU A 71 -26.07 36.64 11.79
N TYR A 72 -25.02 36.85 11.02
CA TYR A 72 -24.40 38.15 10.79
C TYR A 72 -25.01 38.76 9.52
N GLU A 73 -26.20 39.30 9.64
CA GLU A 73 -26.69 40.26 8.69
C GLU A 73 -25.80 41.49 8.78
N THR A 74 -24.75 41.48 8.00
CA THR A 74 -23.94 42.68 7.84
C THR A 74 -24.76 43.62 6.98
N THR A 75 -25.15 44.73 7.57
CA THR A 75 -25.78 45.87 6.88
C THR A 75 -24.97 46.39 5.71
N GLU A 76 -23.79 45.86 5.48
CA GLU A 76 -22.88 46.26 4.42
C GLU A 76 -22.82 45.28 3.22
N GLY A 77 -23.54 44.17 3.26
CA GLY A 77 -23.95 43.36 2.12
C GLY A 77 -22.98 43.07 0.97
N LYS A 78 -21.73 43.35 1.15
CA LYS A 78 -20.71 43.08 0.18
C LYS A 78 -19.92 41.86 0.62
N TRP A 79 -20.36 40.74 0.09
CA TRP A 79 -19.51 39.57 -0.01
C TRP A 79 -18.29 39.96 -0.83
N ASN A 80 -17.24 40.43 -0.19
CA ASN A 80 -16.00 40.59 -0.86
C ASN A 80 -15.43 39.18 -1.10
N TYR A 81 -15.85 38.60 -2.21
CA TYR A 81 -15.12 37.52 -2.85
C TYR A 81 -13.80 38.01 -3.50
N GLU A 82 -13.48 39.28 -3.29
CA GLU A 82 -12.14 39.73 -3.52
C GLU A 82 -11.28 39.03 -2.48
N HIS A 83 -10.81 37.89 -2.90
CA HIS A 83 -9.73 37.16 -2.30
C HIS A 83 -8.65 38.15 -1.99
N ASP A 84 -8.38 38.36 -0.74
CA ASP A 84 -7.05 38.73 -0.38
C ASP A 84 -6.13 37.73 -1.07
N PRO A 85 -5.20 38.17 -1.92
CA PRO A 85 -4.47 37.28 -2.77
C PRO A 85 -3.79 36.25 -1.89
N VAL A 86 -4.27 35.03 -2.05
CA VAL A 86 -3.61 33.82 -1.59
C VAL A 86 -3.05 33.97 -0.19
N SER A 87 -3.87 33.68 0.80
CA SER A 87 -3.33 33.50 2.14
C SER A 87 -2.16 32.51 2.01
N LYS A 88 -1.13 32.66 2.81
CA LYS A 88 0.05 31.77 2.78
C LYS A 88 -0.31 30.29 3.00
N ASP A 89 -1.57 30.01 3.28
CA ASP A 89 -2.15 28.71 3.58
C ASP A 89 -2.83 28.07 2.35
N ASP A 90 -2.92 28.77 1.22
CA ASP A 90 -3.40 28.20 -0.03
C ASP A 90 -2.29 27.35 -0.66
N GLU A 91 -2.17 26.13 -0.22
CA GLU A 91 -1.23 25.17 -0.77
C GLU A 91 -1.89 24.25 -1.79
N MET A 92 -1.43 24.37 -3.03
CA MET A 92 -1.63 23.32 -4.02
C MET A 92 -0.54 22.27 -3.85
N TRP A 93 -0.95 21.05 -3.52
CA TRP A 93 0.00 19.96 -3.37
C TRP A 93 -0.31 18.82 -4.31
N ARG A 94 0.75 18.17 -4.76
CA ARG A 94 0.68 17.03 -5.67
C ARG A 94 1.64 15.94 -5.21
N THR A 95 1.11 14.74 -5.06
CA THR A 95 1.91 13.56 -4.72
C THR A 95 1.63 12.48 -5.75
N HIS A 96 2.68 11.90 -6.28
CA HIS A 96 2.59 10.73 -7.14
C HIS A 96 3.61 9.69 -6.70
N ASN A 97 3.22 8.44 -6.74
CA ASN A 97 4.06 7.32 -6.40
C ASN A 97 3.83 6.22 -7.42
N SER A 98 4.90 5.56 -7.77
CA SER A 98 4.86 4.36 -8.59
C SER A 98 5.63 3.25 -7.91
N LEU A 99 5.05 2.06 -7.91
CA LEU A 99 5.66 0.83 -7.46
C LEU A 99 5.65 -0.16 -8.62
N VAL A 100 6.78 -0.79 -8.86
CA VAL A 100 6.92 -1.89 -9.82
C VAL A 100 7.50 -3.06 -9.07
N SER A 101 6.87 -4.21 -9.19
CA SER A 101 7.30 -5.43 -8.51
C SER A 101 7.43 -6.58 -9.50
N TYR A 102 8.50 -7.34 -9.35
CA TYR A 102 8.66 -8.63 -10.02
C TYR A 102 8.69 -9.71 -8.95
N PHE A 103 7.99 -10.80 -9.21
CA PHE A 103 7.91 -11.89 -8.26
C PHE A 103 7.96 -13.24 -8.95
N GLY A 104 8.49 -14.21 -8.22
CA GLY A 104 8.52 -15.59 -8.65
C GLY A 104 8.40 -16.54 -7.48
N ARG A 105 7.82 -17.70 -7.72
CA ARG A 105 7.68 -18.80 -6.77
C ARG A 105 7.98 -20.11 -7.47
N LEU A 106 8.75 -20.93 -6.82
CA LEU A 106 8.97 -22.32 -7.18
C LEU A 106 8.50 -23.20 -6.03
N ASN A 107 7.58 -24.10 -6.28
CA ASN A 107 7.26 -25.22 -5.43
C ASN A 107 7.74 -26.50 -6.09
N TYR A 108 8.45 -27.31 -5.37
CA TYR A 108 8.94 -28.60 -5.85
C TYR A 108 8.66 -29.66 -4.80
N ASN A 109 7.93 -30.69 -5.19
CA ASN A 109 7.64 -31.84 -4.37
C ASN A 109 8.29 -33.08 -4.98
N LEU A 110 9.14 -33.71 -4.22
CA LEU A 110 9.85 -34.94 -4.58
C LEU A 110 9.30 -36.10 -3.76
N LEU A 111 8.86 -37.17 -4.43
CA LEU A 111 8.39 -38.43 -3.82
C LEU A 111 7.20 -38.25 -2.86
N ASP A 112 6.52 -37.11 -2.89
CA ASP A 112 5.55 -36.70 -1.88
C ASP A 112 6.09 -36.71 -0.42
N ARG A 113 7.40 -36.52 -0.28
CA ARG A 113 8.12 -36.51 1.00
C ARG A 113 8.88 -35.21 1.23
N TYR A 114 9.57 -34.74 0.21
CA TYR A 114 10.45 -33.57 0.29
C TYR A 114 9.84 -32.42 -0.48
N LEU A 115 9.44 -31.37 0.25
CA LEU A 115 8.82 -30.20 -0.34
C LEU A 115 9.78 -29.01 -0.22
N PHE A 116 10.10 -28.40 -1.33
CA PHE A 116 10.90 -27.19 -1.41
C PHE A 116 10.04 -26.05 -1.93
N THR A 117 10.10 -24.92 -1.29
CA THR A 117 9.49 -23.68 -1.78
C THR A 117 10.57 -22.62 -1.81
N ALA A 118 10.70 -21.94 -2.94
CA ALA A 118 11.53 -20.76 -3.05
C ALA A 118 10.68 -19.60 -3.59
N THR A 119 10.81 -18.42 -3.01
CA THR A 119 10.15 -17.21 -3.48
C THR A 119 11.17 -16.10 -3.62
N PHE A 120 10.96 -15.27 -4.61
CA PHE A 120 11.76 -14.08 -4.83
C PHE A 120 10.83 -12.94 -5.22
N ARG A 121 11.02 -11.79 -4.58
CA ARG A 121 10.32 -10.55 -4.93
C ARG A 121 11.33 -9.41 -5.02
N ALA A 122 11.21 -8.61 -6.06
CA ALA A 122 11.96 -7.40 -6.26
C ALA A 122 10.98 -6.23 -6.39
N ASP A 123 11.03 -5.28 -5.48
CA ASP A 123 10.14 -4.12 -5.44
C ASP A 123 10.91 -2.84 -5.71
N GLY A 124 10.52 -2.14 -6.76
CA GLY A 124 11.07 -0.84 -7.13
C GLY A 124 10.08 0.28 -6.83
N SER A 125 10.46 1.26 -6.01
CA SER A 125 9.60 2.36 -5.63
C SER A 125 10.17 3.72 -6.04
N SER A 126 9.31 4.57 -6.59
CA SER A 126 9.65 5.95 -6.92
C SER A 126 9.95 6.82 -5.69
N ARG A 127 9.52 6.40 -4.50
CA ARG A 127 9.75 7.10 -3.22
C ARG A 127 11.18 6.99 -2.72
N PHE A 128 11.90 5.97 -3.18
CA PHE A 128 13.27 5.77 -2.73
C PHE A 128 14.26 6.64 -3.50
N ARG A 129 15.35 6.99 -2.83
CA ARG A 129 16.42 7.82 -3.38
C ARG A 129 16.99 7.21 -4.67
N LYS A 130 17.37 8.08 -5.62
CA LYS A 130 18.08 7.68 -6.84
C LYS A 130 19.28 6.78 -6.51
N GLY A 131 19.35 5.62 -7.17
CA GLY A 131 20.39 4.60 -6.91
C GLY A 131 20.05 3.54 -5.86
N LYS A 132 18.95 3.70 -5.09
CA LYS A 132 18.50 2.74 -4.07
C LYS A 132 16.98 2.48 -4.17
N LYS A 133 16.49 2.34 -5.39
CA LYS A 133 15.06 2.22 -5.64
C LYS A 133 14.51 0.80 -5.50
N TRP A 134 15.38 -0.19 -5.43
CA TRP A 134 15.01 -1.60 -5.43
C TRP A 134 15.26 -2.26 -4.08
N GLY A 135 14.27 -3.00 -3.60
CA GLY A 135 14.37 -3.95 -2.51
C GLY A 135 14.23 -5.36 -3.05
N TYR A 136 14.97 -6.30 -2.46
CA TYR A 136 14.97 -7.70 -2.85
C TYR A 136 14.61 -8.56 -1.64
N PHE A 137 13.66 -9.46 -1.84
CA PHE A 137 13.06 -10.25 -0.76
C PHE A 137 13.07 -11.73 -1.16
N PRO A 138 14.19 -12.41 -1.03
CA PRO A 138 14.25 -13.86 -1.19
C PRO A 138 13.72 -14.56 0.05
N ALA A 139 13.04 -15.69 -0.13
CA ALA A 139 12.68 -16.60 0.94
C ALA A 139 12.71 -18.04 0.43
N ALA A 140 13.01 -18.97 1.33
CA ALA A 140 13.06 -20.39 1.04
C ALA A 140 12.46 -21.19 2.20
N ALA A 141 11.80 -22.29 1.88
CA ALA A 141 11.29 -23.21 2.85
C ALA A 141 11.52 -24.67 2.40
N PHE A 142 11.74 -25.52 3.36
CA PHE A 142 11.84 -26.96 3.18
C PHE A 142 10.89 -27.65 4.14
N ALA A 143 10.18 -28.65 3.66
CA ALA A 143 9.38 -29.50 4.51
C ALA A 143 9.61 -30.96 4.18
N TRP A 144 9.76 -31.76 5.21
CA TRP A 144 9.94 -33.21 5.12
C TRP A 144 8.75 -33.91 5.77
N LYS A 145 7.98 -34.65 4.98
CA LYS A 145 6.91 -35.52 5.47
C LYS A 145 7.51 -36.87 5.88
N ILE A 146 7.92 -36.95 7.13
CA ILE A 146 8.64 -38.12 7.67
C ILE A 146 7.70 -39.34 7.74
N ASN A 147 6.42 -39.12 7.93
CA ASN A 147 5.42 -40.19 7.92
C ASN A 147 5.31 -40.92 6.57
N ASN A 148 5.73 -40.30 5.46
CA ASN A 148 5.72 -40.91 4.13
C ASN A 148 6.98 -41.73 3.84
N GLU A 149 7.93 -41.77 4.79
CA GLU A 149 9.15 -42.55 4.61
C GLU A 149 8.87 -44.07 4.76
N PRO A 150 9.60 -44.92 4.00
CA PRO A 150 9.37 -46.37 4.03
C PRO A 150 9.44 -46.99 5.41
N PHE A 151 10.30 -46.44 6.29
CA PHE A 151 10.52 -46.96 7.64
C PHE A 151 9.39 -46.57 8.64
N LEU A 152 8.52 -45.62 8.31
CA LEU A 152 7.36 -45.20 9.13
C LEU A 152 6.02 -45.51 8.47
N LYS A 153 6.00 -46.02 7.25
CA LYS A 153 4.77 -46.22 6.47
C LYS A 153 3.76 -47.16 7.17
N ASP A 154 4.26 -48.09 7.99
CA ASP A 154 3.43 -49.04 8.69
C ASP A 154 3.14 -48.67 10.15
N ALA A 155 3.56 -47.47 10.57
CA ALA A 155 3.36 -46.99 11.94
C ALA A 155 1.93 -46.47 12.12
N LYS A 156 1.01 -47.36 12.43
CA LYS A 156 -0.44 -47.07 12.61
C LYS A 156 -0.77 -46.11 13.76
N TRP A 157 0.20 -45.85 14.62
CA TRP A 157 0.07 -44.92 15.74
C TRP A 157 0.43 -43.46 15.35
N LEU A 158 0.95 -43.23 14.15
CA LEU A 158 1.44 -41.96 13.67
C LEU A 158 0.63 -41.49 12.48
N ASP A 159 -0.23 -40.49 12.65
CA ASP A 159 -1.04 -39.91 11.57
C ASP A 159 -0.23 -38.97 10.69
N GLU A 160 0.50 -38.03 11.31
CA GLU A 160 1.34 -37.06 10.57
C GLU A 160 2.60 -36.70 11.38
N LEU A 161 3.76 -36.77 10.69
CA LEU A 161 5.02 -36.25 11.20
C LEU A 161 5.71 -35.47 10.11
N LYS A 162 5.80 -34.16 10.29
CA LYS A 162 6.35 -33.24 9.30
C LYS A 162 7.32 -32.26 9.93
N LEU A 163 8.56 -32.26 9.47
CA LEU A 163 9.55 -31.24 9.79
C LEU A 163 9.43 -30.08 8.81
N ARG A 164 9.52 -28.83 9.30
CA ARG A 164 9.53 -27.64 8.46
C ARG A 164 10.65 -26.70 8.87
N LEU A 165 11.39 -26.20 7.87
CA LEU A 165 12.43 -25.22 8.02
C LEU A 165 12.12 -24.07 7.06
N GLY A 166 12.34 -22.83 7.47
CA GLY A 166 12.11 -21.65 6.65
C GLY A 166 13.16 -20.58 6.91
N TRP A 167 13.45 -19.84 5.87
CA TRP A 167 14.33 -18.68 5.88
C TRP A 167 13.74 -17.60 4.97
N GLY A 168 13.83 -16.29 5.40
CA GLY A 168 13.35 -15.15 4.65
C GLY A 168 13.61 -13.83 5.37
#